data_d3d871eac03f453038e4f8d2264f74a8
#
_entry.id   d3d871eac03f453038e4f8d2264f74a8
#
_cell.length_a   1.000
_cell.length_b   1.000
_cell.length_c   1.000
_cell.angle_alpha   90.00
_cell.angle_beta   90.00
_cell.angle_gamma   90.00
#
_symmetry.space_group_name_H-M   'P 1'
#
loop_
_entity.id
_entity.type
_entity.pdbx_description
1 polymer ?
#
loop_
_entity_poly.entity_id
_entity_poly.type
_entity_poly.pdbx_seq_one_letter_code
_entity_poly.pdbx_strand_id
1 'polypeptide(L)'
;MSTEHTQGSLTKEAIRLAWPAVCESFFIALAVIYFFGGETIYRMFFREENIITYGVNIIHCICIIVLFQVSQVIYMGCLRGAGDTAYTAVASTISVTLIRTAASYIFGFTLGLGMTGIWMGILADQISRFLFASIRFRQGKWVTIKI
;
A
#
# COMPACT_ATOMS: atom_id res chain seq x y z
N MET A 1 41.34 6.78 -14.03
CA MET A 1 40.84 5.42 -13.77
C MET A 1 39.91 5.29 -12.56
N SER A 2 39.81 6.28 -11.66
CA SER A 2 38.93 6.21 -10.47
C SER A 2 37.51 6.77 -10.68
N THR A 3 37.28 7.57 -11.69
CA THR A 3 35.98 8.20 -11.94
C THR A 3 34.93 7.29 -12.57
N GLU A 4 35.35 6.36 -13.44
CA GLU A 4 34.41 5.39 -14.05
C GLU A 4 33.87 4.35 -13.08
N HIS A 5 34.66 3.93 -12.10
CA HIS A 5 34.22 2.99 -11.07
C HIS A 5 33.19 3.62 -10.14
N THR A 6 33.29 4.92 -9.87
CA THR A 6 32.36 5.66 -9.03
C THR A 6 31.03 5.92 -9.77
N GLN A 7 31.07 6.22 -11.07
CA GLN A 7 29.86 6.39 -11.87
C GLN A 7 29.06 5.09 -12.02
N GLY A 8 29.74 3.94 -12.23
CA GLY A 8 29.06 2.65 -12.33
C GLY A 8 28.37 2.21 -11.03
N SER A 9 28.92 2.58 -9.87
CA SER A 9 28.28 2.29 -8.59
C SER A 9 27.09 3.20 -8.33
N LEU A 10 27.21 4.50 -8.64
CA LEU A 10 26.11 5.47 -8.50
C LEU A 10 24.93 5.13 -9.41
N THR A 11 25.21 4.67 -10.64
CA THR A 11 24.15 4.26 -11.58
C THR A 11 23.40 3.02 -11.06
N LYS A 12 24.11 2.04 -10.50
CA LYS A 12 23.48 0.85 -9.91
C LYS A 12 22.61 1.20 -8.69
N GLU A 13 23.08 2.10 -7.83
CA GLU A 13 22.29 2.57 -6.69
C GLU A 13 21.07 3.39 -7.14
N ALA A 14 21.24 4.25 -8.13
CA ALA A 14 20.14 5.02 -8.70
C ALA A 14 19.06 4.10 -9.32
N ILE A 15 19.46 3.07 -10.09
CA ILE A 15 18.53 2.09 -10.65
C ILE A 15 17.84 1.28 -9.54
N ARG A 16 18.57 0.87 -8.50
CA ARG A 16 18.01 0.12 -7.37
C ARG A 16 16.98 0.93 -6.59
N LEU A 17 17.16 2.25 -6.48
CA LEU A 17 16.20 3.15 -5.85
C LEU A 17 15.04 3.53 -6.78
N ALA A 18 15.31 3.67 -8.09
CA ALA A 18 14.29 4.04 -9.07
C ALA A 18 13.32 2.89 -9.39
N TRP A 19 13.81 1.64 -9.39
CA TRP A 19 13.00 0.48 -9.77
C TRP A 19 11.70 0.32 -8.95
N PRO A 20 11.70 0.40 -7.61
CA PRO A 20 10.48 0.37 -6.83
C PRO A 20 9.51 1.51 -7.20
N ALA A 21 10.02 2.72 -7.43
CA ALA A 21 9.21 3.88 -7.79
C ALA A 21 8.54 3.71 -9.18
N VAL A 22 9.24 3.11 -10.14
CA VAL A 22 8.67 2.78 -11.45
C VAL A 22 7.56 1.74 -11.33
N CYS A 23 7.80 0.66 -10.57
CA CYS A 23 6.77 -0.35 -10.31
C CYS A 23 5.54 0.27 -9.63
N GLU A 24 5.74 1.14 -8.66
CA GLU A 24 4.69 1.83 -7.94
C GLU A 24 3.88 2.76 -8.86
N SER A 25 4.54 3.53 -9.73
CA SER A 25 3.88 4.36 -10.74
C SER A 25 3.06 3.54 -11.71
N PHE A 26 3.54 2.36 -12.08
CA PHE A 26 2.80 1.42 -12.93
C PHE A 26 1.52 0.91 -12.24
N PHE A 27 1.58 0.55 -10.96
CA PHE A 27 0.40 0.15 -10.20
C PHE A 27 -0.62 1.29 -10.04
N ILE A 28 -0.17 2.53 -9.87
CA ILE A 28 -1.05 3.70 -9.82
C ILE A 28 -1.73 3.90 -11.18
N ALA A 29 -0.99 3.81 -12.29
CA ALA A 29 -1.55 3.92 -13.63
C ALA A 29 -2.61 2.83 -13.89
N LEU A 30 -2.33 1.58 -13.51
CA LEU A 30 -3.31 0.50 -13.58
C LEU A 30 -4.54 0.77 -12.71
N ALA A 31 -4.37 1.28 -11.49
CA ALA A 31 -5.49 1.62 -10.63
C ALA A 31 -6.39 2.69 -11.25
N VAL A 32 -5.81 3.70 -11.91
CA VAL A 32 -6.56 4.73 -12.65
C VAL A 32 -7.34 4.11 -13.82
N ILE A 33 -6.71 3.25 -14.60
CA ILE A 33 -7.36 2.55 -15.71
C ILE A 33 -8.53 1.69 -15.19
N TYR A 34 -8.32 0.95 -14.11
CA TYR A 34 -9.38 0.14 -13.49
C TYR A 34 -10.48 0.98 -12.86
N PHE A 35 -10.17 2.15 -12.33
CA PHE A 35 -11.17 3.04 -11.74
C PHE A 35 -12.18 3.54 -12.79
N PHE A 36 -11.70 3.94 -13.97
CA PHE A 36 -12.56 4.45 -15.05
C PHE A 36 -13.10 3.35 -15.97
N GLY A 37 -12.34 2.27 -16.17
CA GLY A 37 -12.68 1.20 -17.12
C GLY A 37 -13.14 -0.10 -16.48
N GLY A 38 -13.20 -0.19 -15.16
CA GLY A 38 -13.46 -1.43 -14.43
C GLY A 38 -14.77 -2.10 -14.81
N GLU A 39 -15.84 -1.36 -14.95
CA GLU A 39 -17.14 -1.89 -15.37
C GLU A 39 -17.06 -2.50 -16.78
N THR A 40 -16.43 -1.81 -17.72
CA THR A 40 -16.27 -2.30 -19.09
C THR A 40 -15.45 -3.57 -19.13
N ILE A 41 -14.38 -3.62 -18.34
CA ILE A 41 -13.51 -4.81 -18.24
C ILE A 41 -14.30 -5.99 -17.65
N TYR A 42 -15.04 -5.78 -16.56
CA TYR A 42 -15.86 -6.86 -15.98
C TYR A 42 -16.95 -7.36 -16.93
N ARG A 43 -17.61 -6.47 -17.66
CA ARG A 43 -18.63 -6.84 -18.68
C ARG A 43 -18.06 -7.67 -19.83
N MET A 44 -16.77 -7.57 -20.12
CA MET A 44 -16.11 -8.43 -21.12
C MET A 44 -15.92 -9.87 -20.63
N PHE A 45 -15.70 -10.08 -19.34
CA PHE A 45 -15.40 -11.38 -18.75
C PHE A 45 -16.61 -12.06 -18.09
N PHE A 46 -17.54 -11.28 -17.58
CA PHE A 46 -18.70 -11.79 -16.83
C PHE A 46 -20.00 -11.25 -17.43
N ARG A 47 -21.01 -12.12 -17.47
CA ARG A 47 -22.35 -11.80 -18.00
C ARG A 47 -23.40 -11.57 -16.90
N GLU A 48 -23.10 -11.95 -15.67
CA GLU A 48 -24.01 -11.84 -14.53
C GLU A 48 -23.88 -10.46 -13.88
N GLU A 49 -24.96 -9.69 -13.90
CA GLU A 49 -25.02 -8.31 -13.35
C GLU A 49 -24.64 -8.24 -11.86
N ASN A 50 -24.97 -9.26 -11.06
CA ASN A 50 -24.60 -9.33 -9.65
C ASN A 50 -23.09 -9.38 -9.47
N ILE A 51 -22.38 -10.20 -10.26
CA ILE A 51 -20.92 -10.33 -10.22
C ILE A 51 -20.26 -9.03 -10.65
N ILE A 52 -20.80 -8.39 -11.69
CA ILE A 52 -20.27 -7.10 -12.19
C ILE A 52 -20.40 -6.03 -11.13
N THR A 53 -21.55 -5.90 -10.47
CA THR A 53 -21.79 -4.90 -9.43
C THR A 53 -20.85 -5.09 -8.22
N TYR A 54 -20.70 -6.32 -7.74
CA TYR A 54 -19.75 -6.61 -6.66
C TYR A 54 -18.30 -6.35 -7.09
N GLY A 55 -17.93 -6.73 -8.30
CA GLY A 55 -16.60 -6.53 -8.85
C GLY A 55 -16.24 -5.05 -8.97
N VAL A 56 -17.15 -4.21 -9.45
CA VAL A 56 -16.94 -2.76 -9.56
C VAL A 56 -16.76 -2.11 -8.20
N ASN A 57 -17.56 -2.49 -7.19
CA ASN A 57 -17.40 -1.99 -5.83
C ASN A 57 -16.03 -2.37 -5.24
N ILE A 58 -15.57 -3.59 -5.47
CA ILE A 58 -14.24 -4.06 -5.04
C ILE A 58 -13.14 -3.26 -5.73
N ILE A 59 -13.25 -2.99 -7.04
CA ILE A 59 -12.26 -2.17 -7.76
C ILE A 59 -12.16 -0.78 -7.15
N HIS A 60 -13.26 -0.11 -6.85
CA HIS A 60 -13.22 1.20 -6.22
C HIS A 60 -12.52 1.15 -4.85
N CYS A 61 -12.79 0.12 -4.04
CA CYS A 61 -12.07 -0.09 -2.79
C CYS A 61 -10.56 -0.29 -3.01
N ILE A 62 -10.18 -1.10 -4.01
CA ILE A 62 -8.77 -1.36 -4.33
C ILE A 62 -8.07 -0.07 -4.77
N CYS A 63 -8.70 0.76 -5.60
CA CYS A 63 -8.12 2.04 -6.04
C CYS A 63 -7.80 2.95 -4.86
N ILE A 64 -8.71 3.05 -3.87
CA ILE A 64 -8.49 3.82 -2.65
C ILE A 64 -7.37 3.18 -1.81
N ILE A 65 -7.37 1.86 -1.67
CA ILE A 65 -6.33 1.10 -0.95
C ILE A 65 -4.95 1.39 -1.52
N VAL A 66 -4.80 1.38 -2.86
CA VAL A 66 -3.51 1.62 -3.54
C VAL A 66 -2.94 3.00 -3.21
N LEU A 67 -3.77 4.05 -3.13
CA LEU A 67 -3.31 5.40 -2.77
C LEU A 67 -2.69 5.44 -1.35
N PHE A 68 -3.36 4.81 -0.38
CA PHE A 68 -2.81 4.71 0.98
C PHE A 68 -1.60 3.79 1.05
N GLN A 69 -1.60 2.71 0.28
CA GLN A 69 -0.49 1.75 0.21
C GLN A 69 0.80 2.42 -0.30
N VAL A 70 0.71 3.20 -1.38
CA VAL A 70 1.85 3.95 -1.92
C VAL A 70 2.42 4.88 -0.86
N SER A 71 1.58 5.70 -0.27
CA SER A 71 1.99 6.67 0.75
C SER A 71 2.66 5.99 1.95
N GLN A 72 2.07 4.90 2.47
CA GLN A 72 2.63 4.19 3.62
C GLN A 72 3.96 3.49 3.29
N VAL A 73 4.13 2.96 2.07
CA VAL A 73 5.39 2.32 1.65
C VAL A 73 6.52 3.33 1.62
N ILE A 74 6.27 4.55 1.13
CA ILE A 74 7.26 5.63 1.10
C ILE A 74 7.68 6.00 2.52
N TYR A 75 6.74 6.30 3.42
CA TYR A 75 7.06 6.66 4.80
C TYR A 75 7.79 5.55 5.55
N MET A 76 7.32 4.30 5.43
CA MET A 76 7.97 3.14 6.05
C MET A 76 9.35 2.87 5.44
N GLY A 77 9.52 3.12 4.14
CA GLY A 77 10.81 3.03 3.45
C GLY A 77 11.81 4.05 3.99
N CYS A 78 11.40 5.31 4.16
CA CYS A 78 12.21 6.36 4.77
C CYS A 78 12.63 6.01 6.20
N LEU A 79 11.71 5.52 7.03
CA LEU A 79 12.00 5.11 8.41
C LEU A 79 12.99 3.94 8.47
N ARG A 80 12.84 2.94 7.58
CA ARG A 80 13.81 1.82 7.48
C ARG A 80 15.18 2.30 7.03
N GLY A 81 15.23 3.21 6.05
CA GLY A 81 16.47 3.82 5.58
C GLY A 81 17.19 4.62 6.66
N ALA A 82 16.44 5.22 7.59
CA ALA A 82 16.96 5.93 8.75
C ALA A 82 17.34 5.01 9.94
N GLY A 83 17.24 3.67 9.78
CA GLY A 83 17.60 2.69 10.82
C GLY A 83 16.46 2.32 11.78
N ASP A 84 15.27 2.92 11.67
CA ASP A 84 14.10 2.61 12.53
C ASP A 84 13.33 1.36 12.05
N THR A 85 14.08 0.28 11.84
CA THR A 85 13.54 -0.98 11.30
C THR A 85 12.65 -1.71 12.31
N ALA A 86 12.99 -1.64 13.60
CA ALA A 86 12.23 -2.28 14.67
C ALA A 86 10.81 -1.71 14.77
N TYR A 87 10.68 -0.38 14.75
CA TYR A 87 9.37 0.28 14.79
C TYR A 87 8.52 -0.11 13.57
N THR A 88 9.10 -0.06 12.37
CA THR A 88 8.37 -0.39 11.14
C THR A 88 7.90 -1.84 11.11
N ALA A 89 8.71 -2.78 11.64
CA ALA A 89 8.35 -4.19 11.77
C ALA A 89 7.19 -4.37 12.76
N VAL A 90 7.28 -3.82 13.96
CA VAL A 90 6.25 -3.92 14.99
C VAL A 90 4.94 -3.28 14.53
N ALA A 91 4.98 -2.06 14.00
CA ALA A 91 3.80 -1.35 13.50
C ALA A 91 3.10 -2.13 12.39
N SER A 92 3.87 -2.70 11.45
CA SER A 92 3.31 -3.51 10.36
C SER A 92 2.69 -4.82 10.89
N THR A 93 3.33 -5.48 11.84
CA THR A 93 2.82 -6.73 12.44
C THR A 93 1.52 -6.48 13.20
N ILE A 94 1.45 -5.44 14.04
CA ILE A 94 0.23 -5.08 14.77
C ILE A 94 -0.90 -4.76 13.79
N SER A 95 -0.62 -3.98 12.76
CA SER A 95 -1.62 -3.58 11.78
C SER A 95 -2.20 -4.80 11.05
N VAL A 96 -1.34 -5.69 10.51
CA VAL A 96 -1.80 -6.87 9.78
C VAL A 96 -2.54 -7.86 10.68
N THR A 97 -1.97 -8.14 11.86
CA THR A 97 -2.50 -9.21 12.71
C THR A 97 -3.74 -8.78 13.48
N LEU A 98 -3.75 -7.57 14.05
CA LEU A 98 -4.85 -7.11 14.88
C LEU A 98 -5.86 -6.27 14.10
N ILE A 99 -5.41 -5.18 13.48
CA ILE A 99 -6.34 -4.20 12.87
C ILE A 99 -7.04 -4.81 11.66
N ARG A 100 -6.29 -5.43 10.75
CA ARG A 100 -6.85 -6.05 9.56
C ARG A 100 -7.83 -7.16 9.91
N THR A 101 -7.45 -8.06 10.82
CA THR A 101 -8.31 -9.21 11.21
C THR A 101 -9.55 -8.73 11.93
N ALA A 102 -9.42 -7.83 12.92
CA ALA A 102 -10.55 -7.30 13.66
C ALA A 102 -11.50 -6.50 12.77
N ALA A 103 -10.97 -5.61 11.93
CA ALA A 103 -11.77 -4.80 11.02
C ALA A 103 -12.49 -5.68 9.98
N SER A 104 -11.80 -6.66 9.37
CA SER A 104 -12.43 -7.58 8.42
C SER A 104 -13.52 -8.42 9.08
N TYR A 105 -13.33 -8.84 10.32
CA TYR A 105 -14.36 -9.56 11.08
C TYR A 105 -15.57 -8.69 11.37
N ILE A 106 -15.35 -7.47 11.86
CA ILE A 106 -16.43 -6.53 12.19
C ILE A 106 -17.21 -6.15 10.92
N PHE A 107 -16.54 -5.71 9.88
CA PHE A 107 -17.21 -5.28 8.65
C PHE A 107 -17.80 -6.45 7.85
N GLY A 108 -17.09 -7.59 7.78
CA GLY A 108 -17.56 -8.75 7.03
C GLY A 108 -18.70 -9.50 7.69
N PHE A 109 -18.58 -9.79 8.99
CA PHE A 109 -19.53 -10.64 9.71
C PHE A 109 -20.51 -9.85 10.55
N THR A 110 -20.06 -8.91 11.38
CA THR A 110 -20.94 -8.20 12.32
C THR A 110 -21.86 -7.23 11.60
N LEU A 111 -21.35 -6.49 10.62
CA LEU A 111 -22.15 -5.57 9.79
C LEU A 111 -22.78 -6.27 8.56
N GLY A 112 -22.45 -7.54 8.33
CA GLY A 112 -23.06 -8.33 7.26
C GLY A 112 -22.73 -7.87 5.84
N LEU A 113 -21.65 -7.07 5.67
CA LEU A 113 -21.23 -6.56 4.36
C LEU A 113 -20.56 -7.64 3.47
N GLY A 114 -20.35 -8.85 4.00
CA GLY A 114 -19.78 -9.97 3.25
C GLY A 114 -18.41 -9.64 2.66
N MET A 115 -18.24 -9.92 1.37
CA MET A 115 -16.97 -9.74 0.66
C MET A 115 -16.48 -8.28 0.69
N THR A 116 -17.39 -7.32 0.50
CA THR A 116 -17.06 -5.88 0.54
C THR A 116 -16.53 -5.46 1.90
N GLY A 117 -17.08 -6.01 2.99
CA GLY A 117 -16.61 -5.76 4.35
C GLY A 117 -15.18 -6.20 4.59
N ILE A 118 -14.77 -7.33 4.00
CA ILE A 118 -13.38 -7.80 4.05
C ILE A 118 -12.43 -6.80 3.38
N TRP A 119 -12.80 -6.25 2.22
CA TRP A 119 -12.01 -5.23 1.53
C TRP A 119 -11.93 -3.92 2.32
N MET A 120 -13.01 -3.52 3.00
CA MET A 120 -12.98 -2.39 3.93
C MET A 120 -12.04 -2.63 5.12
N GLY A 121 -11.92 -3.87 5.59
CA GLY A 121 -10.93 -4.25 6.60
C GLY A 121 -9.49 -4.06 6.12
N ILE A 122 -9.21 -4.39 4.86
CA ILE A 122 -7.90 -4.14 4.24
C ILE A 122 -7.63 -2.63 4.13
N LEU A 123 -8.63 -1.85 3.76
CA LEU A 123 -8.51 -0.38 3.72
C LEU A 123 -8.18 0.20 5.10
N ALA A 124 -8.86 -0.26 6.15
CA ALA A 124 -8.59 0.16 7.52
C ALA A 124 -7.15 -0.17 7.96
N ASP A 125 -6.63 -1.34 7.59
CA ASP A 125 -5.22 -1.72 7.79
C ASP A 125 -4.26 -0.75 7.09
N GLN A 126 -4.49 -0.39 5.84
CA GLN A 126 -3.61 0.53 5.10
C GLN A 126 -3.63 1.95 5.68
N ILE A 127 -4.80 2.44 6.05
CA ILE A 127 -4.94 3.73 6.74
C ILE A 127 -4.18 3.73 8.06
N SER A 128 -4.30 2.65 8.85
CA SER A 128 -3.62 2.53 10.14
C SER A 128 -2.10 2.55 9.99
N ARG A 129 -1.56 1.84 9.01
CA ARG A 129 -0.11 1.85 8.71
C ARG A 129 0.36 3.22 8.26
N PHE A 130 -0.42 3.89 7.41
CA PHE A 130 -0.12 5.24 6.98
C PHE A 130 -0.07 6.19 8.18
N LEU A 131 -1.04 6.10 9.10
CA LEU A 131 -1.07 6.90 10.31
C LEU A 131 0.13 6.62 11.23
N PHE A 132 0.45 5.35 11.50
CA PHE A 132 1.63 4.98 12.31
C PHE A 132 2.92 5.52 11.71
N ALA A 133 3.10 5.36 10.41
CA ALA A 133 4.27 5.86 9.70
C ALA A 133 4.36 7.39 9.72
N SER A 134 3.25 8.07 9.45
CA SER A 134 3.17 9.53 9.42
C SER A 134 3.42 10.16 10.80
N ILE A 135 2.80 9.59 11.86
CA ILE A 135 3.02 10.05 13.25
C ILE A 135 4.49 9.86 13.64
N ARG A 136 5.06 8.69 13.37
CA ARG A 136 6.47 8.41 13.70
C ARG A 136 7.42 9.34 12.96
N PHE A 137 7.13 9.59 11.68
CA PHE A 137 7.92 10.49 10.86
C PHE A 137 7.89 11.93 11.42
N ARG A 138 6.69 12.42 11.78
CA ARG A 138 6.51 13.77 12.38
C ARG A 138 7.16 13.91 13.76
N GLN A 139 7.23 12.86 14.55
CA GLN A 139 7.88 12.89 15.87
C GLN A 139 9.39 13.11 15.79
N GLY A 140 10.03 12.93 14.62
CA GLY A 140 11.46 13.13 14.42
C GLY A 140 12.37 12.16 15.20
N LYS A 141 11.81 11.16 15.92
CA LYS A 141 12.58 10.24 16.75
C LYS A 141 13.57 9.37 15.96
N TRP A 142 13.32 9.23 14.66
CA TRP A 142 14.21 8.52 13.74
C TRP A 142 15.56 9.24 13.52
N VAL A 143 15.62 10.56 13.76
CA VAL A 143 16.85 11.38 13.60
C VAL A 143 17.87 11.06 14.69
N THR A 144 17.44 10.59 15.85
CA THR A 144 18.30 10.33 17.02
C THR A 144 18.80 8.88 17.11
N ILE A 145 18.40 8.03 16.16
CA ILE A 145 18.83 6.63 16.13
C ILE A 145 20.27 6.59 15.60
N LYS A 146 21.23 6.21 16.48
CA LYS A 146 22.60 5.93 16.06
C LYS A 146 22.60 4.59 15.32
N ILE A 147 23.03 4.64 14.06
CA ILE A 147 23.29 3.45 13.23
C ILE A 147 24.57 2.78 13.71
#